data_3b478de39aeaa1dbb4b35559527e6cc9
#
_entry.id   3b478de39aeaa1dbb4b35559527e6cc9
#
_cell.length_a   1.000
_cell.length_b   1.000
_cell.length_c   1.000
_cell.angle_alpha   90.00
_cell.angle_beta   90.00
_cell.angle_gamma   90.00
#
_symmetry.space_group_name_H-M   'P 1'
#
loop_
_entity.id
_entity.type
_entity.pdbx_description
1 polymer ?
#
loop_
_entity_poly.entity_id
_entity_poly.type
_entity_poly.pdbx_seq_one_letter_code
_entity_poly.pdbx_strand_id
1 'polypeptide(L)'
;MIKFILTKTATKRLPGRWITAWAIALGMLIVPSESLGQITITAKDMFGKEGQYYKMYSNFVGHFSEAAREEVDVFDYIGEAGGDQVWDFREGPEDETIRFDYVKPSAIDTDFEFEGATIVERATFDSSGRQKSLFLDVNAARGRDVYGFHDISIDEEDPAIPFSTRLNDFPAVIKFGDSWNANTTFEFVTRQSMLGLGDIEAPTKQVYQSEMTVDGHGIIILPDLGFNDCLRVNELVQYDTFIKIPGVIEDWQKASTDFVRNYYWLSKDMGIVAQISSVQDTVPIPDEFSIASAVWRQFENNHGDSTEVPQSVEGLEISLDTKGNRVLLSWKKAENTLEYLVQFNDSLSANGWKDLKTTSGSFALDSISTKKARFYRIVSLE
;
A
#
# COMPACT_ATOMS: atom_id res chain seq x y z
N MET A 1 -30.54 -25.26 -15.67
CA MET A 1 -31.62 -25.84 -14.79
C MET A 1 -31.13 -27.22 -14.36
N ILE A 2 -30.44 -27.32 -13.22
CA ILE A 2 -30.03 -28.61 -12.64
C ILE A 2 -30.52 -28.62 -11.19
N LYS A 3 -31.43 -29.54 -10.91
CA LYS A 3 -32.01 -29.77 -9.58
C LYS A 3 -31.05 -30.66 -8.77
N PHE A 4 -30.71 -30.21 -7.56
CA PHE A 4 -30.11 -31.08 -6.55
C PHE A 4 -31.21 -31.68 -5.66
N ILE A 5 -31.20 -33.03 -5.56
CA ILE A 5 -32.07 -33.82 -4.73
C ILE A 5 -31.36 -34.05 -3.39
N LEU A 6 -32.00 -33.60 -2.31
CA LEU A 6 -31.60 -33.90 -0.93
C LEU A 6 -32.19 -35.27 -0.53
N THR A 7 -31.33 -36.25 -0.26
CA THR A 7 -31.72 -37.52 0.37
C THR A 7 -31.52 -37.42 1.88
N LYS A 8 -32.63 -37.53 2.62
CA LYS A 8 -32.65 -37.74 4.08
C LYS A 8 -32.24 -39.16 4.40
N THR A 9 -31.21 -39.34 5.22
CA THR A 9 -30.89 -40.65 5.83
C THR A 9 -31.37 -40.68 7.28
N ALA A 10 -32.21 -41.65 7.57
CA ALA A 10 -32.82 -41.90 8.88
C ALA A 10 -31.82 -42.58 9.83
N THR A 11 -31.70 -42.05 11.03
CA THR A 11 -30.95 -42.65 12.15
C THR A 11 -31.76 -43.74 12.84
N LYS A 12 -31.32 -44.98 12.78
CA LYS A 12 -31.75 -46.09 13.64
C LYS A 12 -31.00 -46.09 14.96
N ARG A 13 -31.72 -45.99 16.08
CA ARG A 13 -31.20 -46.24 17.43
C ARG A 13 -30.98 -47.70 17.67
N LEU A 14 -29.81 -48.08 18.23
CA LEU A 14 -29.54 -49.39 18.86
C LEU A 14 -29.08 -49.17 20.31
N PRO A 15 -29.43 -50.11 21.22
CA PRO A 15 -29.32 -49.90 22.67
C PRO A 15 -27.97 -50.37 23.22
N GLY A 16 -27.63 -49.75 24.28
CA GLY A 16 -26.59 -49.86 25.29
C GLY A 16 -25.60 -51.03 25.29
N ARG A 17 -24.33 -50.61 25.36
CA ARG A 17 -23.28 -51.40 26.03
C ARG A 17 -22.27 -50.44 26.64
N TRP A 18 -22.07 -50.58 27.93
CA TRP A 18 -21.03 -49.90 28.71
C TRP A 18 -19.66 -50.34 28.26
N ILE A 19 -18.84 -49.44 27.72
CA ILE A 19 -17.42 -49.68 27.48
C ILE A 19 -16.69 -48.52 28.18
N THR A 20 -15.89 -48.92 29.16
CA THR A 20 -14.98 -48.06 29.94
C THR A 20 -14.02 -47.38 28.98
N ALA A 21 -14.15 -46.04 28.86
CA ALA A 21 -13.25 -45.22 28.04
C ALA A 21 -11.97 -44.96 28.81
N TRP A 22 -10.85 -45.53 28.35
CA TRP A 22 -9.51 -45.07 28.68
C TRP A 22 -9.32 -43.71 27.98
N ALA A 23 -9.23 -42.63 28.74
CA ALA A 23 -8.82 -41.35 28.23
C ALA A 23 -7.32 -41.39 27.94
N ILE A 24 -6.94 -41.60 26.69
CA ILE A 24 -5.61 -41.28 26.21
C ILE A 24 -5.61 -39.74 26.05
N ALA A 25 -5.01 -39.06 26.99
CA ALA A 25 -4.66 -37.66 26.86
C ALA A 25 -3.58 -37.55 25.75
N LEU A 26 -4.01 -37.38 24.52
CA LEU A 26 -3.14 -36.97 23.43
C LEU A 26 -2.83 -35.47 23.68
N GLY A 27 -1.70 -35.24 24.37
CA GLY A 27 -1.14 -33.89 24.44
C GLY A 27 -0.84 -33.43 23.03
N MET A 28 -1.75 -32.66 22.43
CA MET A 28 -1.40 -31.82 21.30
C MET A 28 -0.33 -30.84 21.82
N LEU A 29 0.92 -31.14 21.52
CA LEU A 29 1.95 -30.13 21.44
C LEU A 29 1.45 -29.14 20.38
N ILE A 30 0.82 -28.08 20.84
CA ILE A 30 0.66 -26.87 20.07
C ILE A 30 2.09 -26.36 19.90
N VAL A 31 2.77 -26.80 18.84
CA VAL A 31 3.92 -26.10 18.33
C VAL A 31 3.36 -24.72 17.97
N PRO A 32 3.78 -23.62 18.62
CA PRO A 32 3.41 -22.32 18.11
C PRO A 32 3.93 -22.32 16.66
N SER A 33 3.04 -22.23 15.70
CA SER A 33 3.43 -21.82 14.36
C SER A 33 4.14 -20.50 14.61
N GLU A 34 5.44 -20.45 14.37
CA GLU A 34 6.14 -19.17 14.27
C GLU A 34 5.34 -18.41 13.20
N SER A 35 4.53 -17.46 13.65
CA SER A 35 3.90 -16.50 12.74
C SER A 35 5.09 -15.88 12.01
N LEU A 36 5.14 -16.02 10.71
CA LEU A 36 6.02 -15.23 9.84
C LEU A 36 5.95 -13.83 10.41
N GLY A 37 7.11 -13.29 10.86
CA GLY A 37 7.16 -12.15 11.77
C GLY A 37 6.34 -11.00 11.16
N GLN A 38 5.28 -10.62 11.86
CA GLN A 38 4.36 -9.60 11.40
C GLN A 38 5.15 -8.31 11.17
N ILE A 39 5.16 -7.84 9.91
CA ILE A 39 5.88 -6.63 9.51
C ILE A 39 5.41 -5.44 10.36
N THR A 40 6.35 -4.60 10.71
CA THR A 40 6.10 -3.32 11.36
C THR A 40 6.61 -2.22 10.44
N ILE A 41 5.75 -1.29 10.08
CA ILE A 41 6.10 -0.10 9.32
C ILE A 41 6.39 1.04 10.30
N THR A 42 7.45 1.78 10.05
CA THR A 42 7.86 2.92 10.87
C THR A 42 8.00 4.18 10.03
N ALA A 43 8.16 5.32 10.66
CA ALA A 43 8.43 6.58 9.94
C ALA A 43 9.70 6.52 9.06
N LYS A 44 10.63 5.59 9.33
CA LYS A 44 11.83 5.40 8.49
C LYS A 44 11.51 4.73 7.17
N ASP A 45 10.44 3.93 7.13
CA ASP A 45 10.00 3.22 5.93
C ASP A 45 9.21 4.12 4.99
N MET A 46 8.83 5.33 5.45
CA MET A 46 8.16 6.36 4.66
C MET A 46 9.17 7.27 3.97
N PHE A 47 8.79 7.79 2.81
CA PHE A 47 9.56 8.83 2.15
C PHE A 47 9.51 10.13 2.96
N GLY A 48 10.63 10.80 3.13
CA GLY A 48 10.71 11.99 3.97
C GLY A 48 12.04 12.74 3.88
N LYS A 49 12.91 12.37 2.93
CA LYS A 49 14.21 13.01 2.74
C LYS A 49 14.30 13.65 1.35
N GLU A 50 14.97 14.80 1.27
CA GLU A 50 15.26 15.45 0.01
C GLU A 50 15.99 14.51 -0.97
N GLY A 51 15.52 14.50 -2.23
CA GLY A 51 16.06 13.68 -3.30
C GLY A 51 15.48 12.27 -3.40
N GLN A 52 14.69 11.85 -2.42
CA GLN A 52 13.90 10.64 -2.56
C GLN A 52 12.79 10.83 -3.61
N TYR A 53 12.41 9.75 -4.27
CA TYR A 53 11.26 9.74 -5.16
C TYR A 53 10.67 8.33 -5.29
N TYR A 54 9.44 8.28 -5.79
CA TYR A 54 8.82 7.08 -6.32
C TYR A 54 7.92 7.40 -7.52
N LYS A 55 7.60 6.40 -8.32
CA LYS A 55 6.69 6.51 -9.45
C LYS A 55 5.56 5.51 -9.32
N MET A 56 4.36 5.94 -9.72
CA MET A 56 3.17 5.10 -9.75
C MET A 56 2.49 5.14 -11.11
N TYR A 57 1.98 4.00 -11.54
CA TYR A 57 0.94 3.94 -12.55
C TYR A 57 -0.41 4.31 -11.93
N SER A 58 -1.27 4.93 -12.73
CA SER A 58 -2.60 5.38 -12.32
C SER A 58 -3.60 5.30 -13.46
N ASN A 59 -4.89 5.17 -13.13
CA ASN A 59 -6.00 5.38 -14.05
C ASN A 59 -6.41 6.86 -14.18
N PHE A 60 -5.81 7.78 -13.40
CA PHE A 60 -5.99 9.23 -13.59
C PHE A 60 -5.19 9.71 -14.78
N VAL A 61 -5.73 10.74 -15.45
CA VAL A 61 -5.03 11.44 -16.52
C VAL A 61 -5.06 12.93 -16.23
N GLY A 62 -3.89 13.51 -16.12
CA GLY A 62 -3.70 14.95 -15.98
C GLY A 62 -3.51 15.43 -14.55
N HIS A 63 -4.53 15.39 -13.71
CA HIS A 63 -4.44 15.97 -12.37
C HIS A 63 -5.43 15.34 -11.38
N PHE A 64 -5.14 15.36 -10.08
CA PHE A 64 -5.98 14.77 -9.03
C PHE A 64 -7.41 15.32 -8.94
N SER A 65 -7.66 16.57 -9.41
CA SER A 65 -9.00 17.14 -9.46
C SER A 65 -9.79 16.75 -10.71
N GLU A 66 -9.15 16.09 -11.67
CA GLU A 66 -9.82 15.56 -12.85
C GLU A 66 -10.34 14.15 -12.53
N ALA A 67 -11.54 13.84 -12.99
CA ALA A 67 -12.08 12.49 -12.83
C ALA A 67 -11.21 11.49 -13.61
N ALA A 68 -11.05 10.29 -13.05
CA ALA A 68 -10.46 9.18 -13.77
C ALA A 68 -11.21 8.96 -15.10
N ARG A 69 -10.51 8.54 -16.14
CA ARG A 69 -11.14 8.27 -17.45
C ARG A 69 -12.13 7.14 -17.37
N GLU A 70 -11.79 6.12 -16.58
CA GLU A 70 -12.61 4.93 -16.40
C GLU A 70 -12.59 4.51 -14.94
N GLU A 71 -13.76 4.08 -14.46
CA GLU A 71 -13.87 3.39 -13.18
C GLU A 71 -13.30 1.98 -13.33
N VAL A 72 -12.54 1.51 -12.34
CA VAL A 72 -11.86 0.22 -12.39
C VAL A 72 -12.57 -0.79 -11.50
N ASP A 73 -12.83 -1.99 -12.00
CA ASP A 73 -13.26 -3.11 -11.17
C ASP A 73 -12.06 -3.57 -10.31
N VAL A 74 -12.24 -3.49 -9.00
CA VAL A 74 -11.17 -3.75 -8.02
C VAL A 74 -11.46 -4.95 -7.11
N PHE A 75 -12.46 -5.75 -7.47
CA PHE A 75 -12.86 -6.90 -6.66
C PHE A 75 -11.70 -7.84 -6.33
N ASP A 76 -10.85 -8.14 -7.34
CA ASP A 76 -9.70 -9.04 -7.17
C ASP A 76 -8.47 -8.36 -6.53
N TYR A 77 -8.43 -7.00 -6.45
CA TYR A 77 -7.28 -6.27 -5.89
C TYR A 77 -7.41 -6.04 -4.39
N ILE A 78 -8.60 -5.75 -3.88
CA ILE A 78 -8.80 -5.40 -2.47
C ILE A 78 -8.51 -6.61 -1.57
N GLY A 79 -9.03 -7.80 -1.94
CA GLY A 79 -8.92 -9.01 -1.14
C GLY A 79 -9.69 -8.92 0.19
N GLU A 80 -9.53 -9.91 1.04
CA GLU A 80 -10.19 -9.99 2.35
C GLU A 80 -9.35 -9.34 3.46
N ALA A 81 -9.97 -9.02 4.59
CA ALA A 81 -9.26 -8.63 5.80
C ALA A 81 -8.57 -9.86 6.43
N GLY A 82 -7.45 -9.64 7.12
CA GLY A 82 -6.74 -10.70 7.85
C GLY A 82 -5.30 -10.90 7.39
N GLY A 83 -4.68 -11.98 7.87
CA GLY A 83 -3.30 -12.34 7.59
C GLY A 83 -3.10 -13.21 6.34
N ASP A 84 -1.84 -13.36 5.98
CA ASP A 84 -1.37 -14.24 4.89
C ASP A 84 -2.01 -13.95 3.52
N GLN A 85 -2.37 -12.68 3.29
CA GLN A 85 -2.94 -12.23 2.02
C GLN A 85 -1.88 -12.17 0.93
N VAL A 86 -2.32 -12.30 -0.34
CA VAL A 86 -1.49 -12.07 -1.51
C VAL A 86 -2.23 -11.13 -2.45
N TRP A 87 -1.68 -9.94 -2.64
CA TRP A 87 -2.23 -8.92 -3.54
C TRP A 87 -1.36 -8.81 -4.79
N ASP A 88 -1.94 -9.07 -5.96
CA ASP A 88 -1.23 -9.02 -7.24
C ASP A 88 -1.54 -7.73 -8.00
N PHE A 89 -0.61 -6.78 -7.95
CA PHE A 89 -0.70 -5.49 -8.61
C PHE A 89 0.21 -5.39 -9.85
N ARG A 90 0.71 -6.53 -10.37
CA ARG A 90 1.57 -6.50 -11.58
C ARG A 90 0.84 -5.97 -12.81
N GLU A 91 -0.42 -6.31 -12.94
CA GLU A 91 -1.32 -5.82 -13.98
C GLU A 91 -2.25 -4.74 -13.40
N GLY A 92 -2.81 -3.89 -14.25
CA GLY A 92 -3.76 -2.84 -13.87
C GLY A 92 -3.62 -1.60 -14.73
N PRO A 93 -4.31 -0.49 -14.40
CA PRO A 93 -4.28 0.73 -15.19
C PRO A 93 -2.88 1.33 -15.32
N GLU A 94 -2.58 1.85 -16.51
CA GLU A 94 -1.33 2.54 -16.85
C GLU A 94 -1.63 3.79 -17.70
N ASP A 95 -2.80 4.42 -17.47
CA ASP A 95 -3.24 5.57 -18.25
C ASP A 95 -2.40 6.82 -17.97
N GLU A 96 -1.79 6.86 -16.77
CA GLU A 96 -0.92 7.94 -16.33
C GLU A 96 0.27 7.39 -15.53
N THR A 97 1.40 8.07 -15.65
CA THR A 97 2.53 7.92 -14.74
C THR A 97 2.61 9.17 -13.87
N ILE A 98 2.61 8.96 -12.56
CA ILE A 98 2.79 10.03 -11.57
C ILE A 98 4.13 9.83 -10.89
N ARG A 99 4.97 10.87 -10.93
CA ARG A 99 6.23 10.92 -10.20
C ARG A 99 6.05 11.76 -8.94
N PHE A 100 6.43 11.20 -7.80
CA PHE A 100 6.44 11.85 -6.50
C PHE A 100 7.90 12.15 -6.10
N ASP A 101 8.27 13.41 -6.11
CA ASP A 101 9.60 13.87 -5.68
C ASP A 101 9.54 14.49 -4.29
N TYR A 102 10.50 14.16 -3.43
CA TYR A 102 10.65 14.77 -2.11
C TYR A 102 11.67 15.91 -2.18
N VAL A 103 11.19 17.14 -2.04
CA VAL A 103 11.97 18.35 -2.19
C VAL A 103 11.85 19.25 -0.95
N LYS A 104 12.76 20.22 -0.78
CA LYS A 104 12.63 21.23 0.28
C LYS A 104 11.39 22.10 0.07
N PRO A 105 10.76 22.61 1.15
CA PRO A 105 9.67 23.60 1.03
C PRO A 105 10.02 24.79 0.15
N SER A 106 11.28 25.27 0.22
CA SER A 106 11.76 26.39 -0.61
C SER A 106 11.86 26.11 -2.12
N ALA A 107 11.63 24.85 -2.55
CA ALA A 107 11.57 24.50 -3.97
C ALA A 107 10.19 24.68 -4.59
N ILE A 108 9.18 25.00 -3.78
CA ILE A 108 7.83 25.31 -4.22
C ILE A 108 7.66 26.83 -4.24
N ASP A 109 7.20 27.35 -5.36
CA ASP A 109 6.92 28.77 -5.54
C ASP A 109 5.58 29.10 -4.88
N THR A 110 5.63 29.54 -3.64
CA THR A 110 4.47 29.98 -2.84
C THR A 110 4.91 31.05 -1.84
N ASP A 111 4.07 32.04 -1.66
CA ASP A 111 4.25 33.11 -0.64
C ASP A 111 3.81 32.64 0.75
N PHE A 112 3.11 31.49 0.86
CA PHE A 112 2.64 30.95 2.12
C PHE A 112 3.68 30.06 2.79
N GLU A 113 3.98 30.33 4.06
CA GLU A 113 4.87 29.50 4.87
C GLU A 113 4.08 28.41 5.64
N PHE A 114 4.29 27.15 5.29
CA PHE A 114 3.72 26.01 6.03
C PHE A 114 4.58 25.71 7.25
N GLU A 115 4.29 26.41 8.36
CA GLU A 115 5.07 26.29 9.60
C GLU A 115 5.11 24.85 10.11
N GLY A 116 6.30 24.29 10.28
CA GLY A 116 6.55 22.92 10.74
C GLY A 116 6.75 21.89 9.64
N ALA A 117 6.48 22.21 8.39
CA ALA A 117 6.82 21.34 7.28
C ALA A 117 8.33 21.34 7.02
N THR A 118 8.92 20.14 6.94
CA THR A 118 10.37 19.97 6.71
C THR A 118 10.67 19.46 5.31
N ILE A 119 9.69 18.87 4.64
CA ILE A 119 9.79 18.30 3.31
C ILE A 119 8.49 18.50 2.54
N VAL A 120 8.56 18.45 1.22
CA VAL A 120 7.39 18.49 0.33
C VAL A 120 7.39 17.27 -0.56
N GLU A 121 6.27 16.56 -0.60
CA GLU A 121 5.96 15.56 -1.61
C GLU A 121 5.33 16.24 -2.80
N ARG A 122 6.04 16.31 -3.93
CA ARG A 122 5.59 16.94 -5.15
C ARG A 122 5.22 15.88 -6.19
N ALA A 123 3.94 15.68 -6.40
CA ALA A 123 3.41 14.85 -7.47
C ALA A 123 3.48 15.59 -8.80
N THR A 124 4.05 14.97 -9.83
CA THR A 124 4.09 15.47 -11.21
C THR A 124 3.44 14.43 -12.13
N PHE A 125 2.48 14.87 -12.92
CA PHE A 125 1.77 14.05 -13.89
C PHE A 125 2.49 14.11 -15.24
N ASP A 126 2.96 12.97 -15.76
CA ASP A 126 3.77 12.91 -16.98
C ASP A 126 3.01 13.45 -18.20
N SER A 127 1.69 13.15 -18.31
CA SER A 127 0.89 13.55 -19.47
C SER A 127 0.68 15.05 -19.60
N SER A 128 0.61 15.78 -18.48
CA SER A 128 0.27 17.22 -18.44
C SER A 128 1.40 18.10 -17.92
N GLY A 129 2.36 17.51 -17.19
CA GLY A 129 3.37 18.26 -16.42
C GLY A 129 2.81 19.04 -15.21
N ARG A 130 1.51 18.90 -14.93
CA ARG A 130 0.88 19.54 -13.75
C ARG A 130 1.44 19.00 -12.45
N GLN A 131 1.42 19.82 -11.43
CA GLN A 131 1.99 19.49 -10.13
C GLN A 131 1.00 19.77 -9.01
N LYS A 132 1.08 18.93 -7.99
CA LYS A 132 0.47 19.13 -6.67
C LYS A 132 1.52 18.85 -5.62
N SER A 133 1.57 19.68 -4.59
CA SER A 133 2.56 19.56 -3.52
C SER A 133 1.90 19.41 -2.17
N LEU A 134 2.32 18.40 -1.38
CA LEU A 134 1.93 18.18 0.01
C LEU A 134 3.07 18.60 0.92
N PHE A 135 2.82 19.46 1.89
CA PHE A 135 3.79 19.95 2.86
C PHE A 135 3.78 19.06 4.09
N LEU A 136 4.93 18.41 4.37
CA LEU A 136 5.04 17.29 5.31
C LEU A 136 6.14 17.52 6.36
N ASP A 137 5.99 16.82 7.49
CA ASP A 137 7.10 16.45 8.37
C ASP A 137 7.04 14.94 8.62
N VAL A 138 8.14 14.23 8.40
CA VAL A 138 8.24 12.79 8.65
C VAL A 138 9.32 12.54 9.69
N ASN A 139 8.91 12.10 10.87
CA ASN A 139 9.86 11.89 11.95
C ASN A 139 9.54 10.66 12.82
N ALA A 140 10.56 10.13 13.49
CA ALA A 140 10.48 8.90 14.27
C ALA A 140 9.54 8.96 15.50
N ALA A 141 9.19 10.16 15.96
CA ALA A 141 8.38 10.31 17.17
C ALA A 141 6.88 10.39 16.87
N ARG A 142 6.50 10.96 15.72
CA ARG A 142 5.11 11.23 15.37
C ARG A 142 4.62 10.47 14.14
N GLY A 143 5.53 10.09 13.24
CA GLY A 143 5.19 9.53 11.95
C GLY A 143 5.17 10.59 10.86
N ARG A 144 4.16 10.58 10.01
CA ARG A 144 3.96 11.52 8.90
C ARG A 144 2.85 12.50 9.27
N ASP A 145 3.24 13.76 9.37
CA ASP A 145 2.34 14.90 9.59
C ASP A 145 2.18 15.72 8.30
N VAL A 146 0.95 16.05 7.90
CA VAL A 146 0.63 16.92 6.76
C VAL A 146 0.16 18.27 7.27
N TYR A 147 0.71 19.35 6.71
CA TYR A 147 0.41 20.74 7.12
C TYR A 147 -0.50 21.46 6.13
N GLY A 148 -0.65 20.92 4.94
CA GLY A 148 -1.47 21.48 3.87
C GLY A 148 -0.92 21.09 2.50
N PHE A 149 -1.47 21.70 1.48
CA PHE A 149 -1.05 21.44 0.10
C PHE A 149 -1.04 22.72 -0.74
N HIS A 150 -0.37 22.65 -1.89
CA HIS A 150 -0.35 23.66 -2.91
C HIS A 150 -0.84 23.04 -4.21
N ASP A 151 -1.91 23.61 -4.79
CA ASP A 151 -2.58 23.05 -5.96
C ASP A 151 -3.21 24.16 -6.82
N ILE A 152 -2.52 24.54 -7.88
CA ILE A 152 -2.95 25.59 -8.81
C ILE A 152 -4.25 25.27 -9.55
N SER A 153 -4.73 24.03 -9.53
CA SER A 153 -6.01 23.67 -10.18
C SER A 153 -7.22 24.03 -9.33
N ILE A 154 -7.04 24.18 -8.03
CA ILE A 154 -8.11 24.59 -7.12
C ILE A 154 -8.22 26.13 -7.12
N ASP A 155 -7.10 26.82 -7.01
CA ASP A 155 -7.04 28.28 -7.07
C ASP A 155 -5.73 28.71 -7.77
N GLU A 156 -5.85 29.48 -8.87
CA GLU A 156 -4.69 29.99 -9.59
C GLU A 156 -4.04 31.19 -8.92
N GLU A 157 -4.82 31.97 -8.09
CA GLU A 157 -4.36 33.19 -7.42
C GLU A 157 -3.78 32.86 -6.03
N ASP A 158 -4.38 31.92 -5.29
CA ASP A 158 -3.91 31.48 -3.98
C ASP A 158 -3.94 29.94 -3.90
N PRO A 159 -2.97 29.28 -4.53
CA PRO A 159 -2.92 27.81 -4.58
C PRO A 159 -2.48 27.15 -3.27
N ALA A 160 -2.06 27.95 -2.26
CA ALA A 160 -1.63 27.43 -0.96
C ALA A 160 -2.84 27.22 -0.03
N ILE A 161 -3.06 25.98 0.37
CA ILE A 161 -4.19 25.59 1.21
C ILE A 161 -3.67 24.97 2.50
N PRO A 162 -3.51 25.78 3.57
CA PRO A 162 -3.05 25.29 4.86
C PRO A 162 -4.15 24.52 5.59
N PHE A 163 -3.75 23.54 6.37
CA PHE A 163 -4.62 22.87 7.30
C PHE A 163 -4.72 23.64 8.61
N SER A 164 -5.93 23.74 9.19
CA SER A 164 -6.15 24.40 10.48
C SER A 164 -5.38 23.74 11.63
N THR A 165 -5.20 22.42 11.51
CA THR A 165 -4.37 21.60 12.39
C THR A 165 -3.61 20.62 11.53
N ARG A 166 -2.36 20.32 11.91
CA ARG A 166 -1.62 19.28 11.20
C ARG A 166 -2.39 17.98 11.23
N LEU A 167 -2.38 17.28 10.12
CA LEU A 167 -3.01 15.96 9.95
C LEU A 167 -1.94 14.89 10.12
N ASN A 168 -2.01 14.06 11.18
CA ASN A 168 -1.16 12.91 11.30
C ASN A 168 -1.81 11.75 10.53
N ASP A 169 -1.43 11.59 9.27
CA ASP A 169 -2.02 10.57 8.39
C ASP A 169 -1.43 9.19 8.65
N PHE A 170 -0.15 9.09 9.02
CA PHE A 170 0.48 7.83 9.38
C PHE A 170 1.27 7.96 10.70
N PRO A 171 0.93 7.18 11.75
CA PRO A 171 1.65 7.17 13.02
C PRO A 171 3.12 6.74 12.87
N ALA A 172 3.94 7.03 13.89
CA ALA A 172 5.36 6.68 13.90
C ALA A 172 5.65 5.18 13.79
N VAL A 173 4.72 4.36 14.24
CA VAL A 173 4.79 2.89 14.18
C VAL A 173 3.41 2.36 13.82
N ILE A 174 3.36 1.47 12.85
CA ILE A 174 2.13 0.88 12.31
C ILE A 174 2.28 -0.64 12.29
N LYS A 175 1.29 -1.32 12.86
CA LYS A 175 1.22 -2.78 12.92
C LYS A 175 -0.18 -3.26 12.57
N PHE A 176 -0.29 -4.51 12.17
CA PHE A 176 -1.60 -5.15 11.97
C PHE A 176 -2.46 -5.05 13.23
N GLY A 177 -3.72 -4.64 13.04
CA GLY A 177 -4.69 -4.42 14.11
C GLY A 177 -4.65 -3.03 14.74
N ASP A 178 -3.68 -2.18 14.40
CA ASP A 178 -3.68 -0.78 14.85
C ASP A 178 -4.81 0.00 14.19
N SER A 179 -5.31 1.02 14.90
CA SER A 179 -6.28 1.97 14.36
C SER A 179 -6.04 3.37 14.92
N TRP A 180 -6.34 4.39 14.12
CA TRP A 180 -6.22 5.80 14.50
C TRP A 180 -7.19 6.67 13.70
N ASN A 181 -7.38 7.90 14.17
CA ASN A 181 -8.18 8.91 13.48
C ASN A 181 -7.29 10.09 13.09
N ALA A 182 -7.60 10.70 11.96
CA ALA A 182 -6.95 11.90 11.49
C ALA A 182 -8.01 12.94 11.07
N ASN A 183 -7.88 14.16 11.57
CA ASN A 183 -8.88 15.21 11.35
C ASN A 183 -8.20 16.54 11.08
N THR A 184 -8.75 17.29 10.13
CA THR A 184 -8.35 18.67 9.88
C THR A 184 -9.47 19.46 9.22
N THR A 185 -9.29 20.76 9.10
CA THR A 185 -10.18 21.63 8.34
C THR A 185 -9.32 22.53 7.46
N PHE A 186 -9.78 22.82 6.25
CA PHE A 186 -9.12 23.74 5.35
C PHE A 186 -10.14 24.56 4.56
N GLU A 187 -9.72 25.72 4.11
CA GLU A 187 -10.55 26.67 3.39
C GLU A 187 -9.88 27.03 2.06
N PHE A 188 -10.68 27.19 1.04
CA PHE A 188 -10.26 27.62 -0.30
C PHE A 188 -11.42 28.33 -1.01
N VAL A 189 -11.14 28.95 -2.14
CA VAL A 189 -12.17 29.59 -2.95
C VAL A 189 -12.55 28.69 -4.11
N THR A 190 -13.83 28.35 -4.20
CA THR A 190 -14.36 27.63 -5.35
C THR A 190 -14.93 28.61 -6.36
N ARG A 191 -14.46 28.59 -7.59
CA ARG A 191 -15.05 29.34 -8.70
C ARG A 191 -16.33 28.67 -9.15
N GLN A 192 -17.46 29.40 -9.07
CA GLN A 192 -18.79 28.84 -9.27
C GLN A 192 -19.17 28.54 -10.72
N SER A 193 -18.33 28.78 -11.70
CA SER A 193 -18.51 28.14 -13.03
C SER A 193 -18.63 26.62 -12.92
N MET A 194 -17.98 26.02 -11.91
CA MET A 194 -18.11 24.58 -11.56
C MET A 194 -19.48 24.24 -10.95
N LEU A 195 -20.18 25.19 -10.34
CA LEU A 195 -21.48 24.96 -9.71
C LEU A 195 -22.67 25.43 -10.59
N GLY A 196 -22.41 25.92 -11.79
CA GLY A 196 -23.43 26.41 -12.72
C GLY A 196 -24.12 27.70 -12.28
N LEU A 197 -23.54 28.46 -11.34
CA LEU A 197 -24.12 29.69 -10.75
C LEU A 197 -23.48 30.99 -11.25
N GLY A 198 -22.65 30.95 -12.31
CA GLY A 198 -21.94 32.10 -12.85
C GLY A 198 -20.55 32.34 -12.23
N ASP A 199 -19.91 33.49 -12.51
CA ASP A 199 -18.54 33.80 -12.05
C ASP A 199 -18.50 34.35 -10.60
N ILE A 200 -19.20 33.73 -9.66
CA ILE A 200 -19.16 34.11 -8.25
C ILE A 200 -18.10 33.26 -7.53
N GLU A 201 -17.16 33.88 -6.86
CA GLU A 201 -16.23 33.20 -5.96
C GLU A 201 -16.94 32.83 -4.66
N ALA A 202 -16.93 31.53 -4.33
CA ALA A 202 -17.54 31.02 -3.12
C ALA A 202 -16.46 30.49 -2.16
N PRO A 203 -16.23 31.18 -1.01
CA PRO A 203 -15.46 30.58 0.06
C PRO A 203 -16.02 29.22 0.42
N THR A 204 -15.16 28.22 0.37
CA THR A 204 -15.48 26.83 0.67
C THR A 204 -14.62 26.38 1.83
N LYS A 205 -15.23 25.67 2.78
CA LYS A 205 -14.54 25.05 3.89
C LYS A 205 -14.81 23.56 3.87
N GLN A 206 -13.77 22.75 3.94
CA GLN A 206 -13.89 21.31 4.12
C GLN A 206 -13.43 20.91 5.52
N VAL A 207 -14.24 20.08 6.18
CA VAL A 207 -13.88 19.36 7.40
C VAL A 207 -13.61 17.95 6.99
N TYR A 208 -12.35 17.56 7.09
CA TYR A 208 -11.85 16.21 6.80
C TYR A 208 -11.82 15.41 8.09
N GLN A 209 -12.40 14.22 8.07
CA GLN A 209 -12.40 13.25 9.16
C GLN A 209 -12.10 11.88 8.59
N SER A 210 -11.12 11.20 9.16
CA SER A 210 -10.68 9.90 8.68
C SER A 210 -10.58 8.91 9.85
N GLU A 211 -11.09 7.71 9.63
CA GLU A 211 -10.93 6.54 10.50
C GLU A 211 -10.09 5.50 9.76
N MET A 212 -8.96 5.13 10.32
CA MET A 212 -8.01 4.19 9.71
C MET A 212 -7.84 2.95 10.57
N THR A 213 -7.76 1.79 9.92
CA THR A 213 -7.49 0.50 10.56
C THR A 213 -6.53 -0.32 9.69
N VAL A 214 -5.52 -0.92 10.30
CA VAL A 214 -4.66 -1.89 9.63
C VAL A 214 -5.36 -3.25 9.67
N ASP A 215 -6.08 -3.57 8.63
CA ASP A 215 -6.99 -4.71 8.56
C ASP A 215 -6.42 -5.93 7.81
N GLY A 216 -5.26 -5.78 7.18
CA GLY A 216 -4.62 -6.87 6.44
C GLY A 216 -3.09 -6.83 6.50
N HIS A 217 -2.47 -8.00 6.38
CA HIS A 217 -1.05 -8.15 6.18
C HIS A 217 -0.75 -9.34 5.26
N GLY A 218 0.36 -9.29 4.54
CA GLY A 218 0.74 -10.34 3.62
C GLY A 218 1.78 -9.88 2.61
N ILE A 219 1.69 -10.38 1.39
CA ILE A 219 2.62 -10.09 0.30
C ILE A 219 1.90 -9.30 -0.79
N ILE A 220 2.49 -8.20 -1.21
CA ILE A 220 2.10 -7.48 -2.41
C ILE A 220 3.10 -7.77 -3.54
N ILE A 221 2.58 -7.99 -4.76
CA ILE A 221 3.39 -8.20 -5.96
C ILE A 221 3.22 -6.96 -6.85
N LEU A 222 4.30 -6.23 -7.05
CA LEU A 222 4.30 -4.95 -7.76
C LEU A 222 4.93 -5.08 -9.15
N PRO A 223 4.58 -4.21 -10.12
CA PRO A 223 5.32 -4.10 -11.36
C PRO A 223 6.80 -3.79 -11.05
N ASP A 224 7.72 -4.47 -11.72
CA ASP A 224 9.18 -4.27 -11.65
C ASP A 224 9.84 -4.35 -10.26
N LEU A 225 9.09 -4.19 -9.17
CA LEU A 225 9.57 -4.24 -7.78
C LEU A 225 9.38 -5.61 -7.11
N GLY A 226 8.64 -6.54 -7.75
CA GLY A 226 8.48 -7.92 -7.31
C GLY A 226 7.64 -8.10 -6.04
N PHE A 227 8.04 -9.05 -5.19
CA PHE A 227 7.31 -9.46 -3.98
C PHE A 227 7.78 -8.68 -2.78
N ASN A 228 6.86 -8.07 -2.05
CA ASN A 228 7.16 -7.28 -0.87
C ASN A 228 6.19 -7.60 0.26
N ASP A 229 6.69 -7.74 1.50
CA ASP A 229 5.83 -7.81 2.67
C ASP A 229 5.12 -6.47 2.87
N CYS A 230 3.82 -6.50 3.19
CA CYS A 230 3.06 -5.28 3.36
C CYS A 230 1.97 -5.38 4.42
N LEU A 231 1.54 -4.20 4.88
CA LEU A 231 0.33 -3.98 5.66
C LEU A 231 -0.70 -3.31 4.76
N ARG A 232 -1.98 -3.68 4.89
CA ARG A 232 -3.10 -2.96 4.28
C ARG A 232 -3.77 -2.08 5.32
N VAL A 233 -3.89 -0.79 5.01
CA VAL A 233 -4.65 0.19 5.79
C VAL A 233 -5.96 0.45 5.09
N ASN A 234 -7.06 0.24 5.80
CA ASN A 234 -8.43 0.57 5.41
C ASN A 234 -8.79 1.91 6.03
N GLU A 235 -9.10 2.89 5.22
CA GLU A 235 -9.49 4.24 5.64
C GLU A 235 -10.90 4.55 5.18
N LEU A 236 -11.75 5.01 6.09
CA LEU A 236 -13.01 5.66 5.74
C LEU A 236 -12.88 7.17 5.99
N VAL A 237 -12.99 7.94 4.93
CA VAL A 237 -12.96 9.41 4.97
C VAL A 237 -14.37 9.96 4.88
N GLN A 238 -14.68 10.94 5.73
CA GLN A 238 -15.85 11.82 5.61
C GLN A 238 -15.37 13.23 5.32
N TYR A 239 -15.95 13.84 4.29
CA TYR A 239 -15.81 15.25 3.96
C TYR A 239 -17.12 15.97 4.23
N ASP A 240 -17.11 16.92 5.17
CA ASP A 240 -18.20 17.89 5.34
C ASP A 240 -17.83 19.18 4.63
N THR A 241 -18.54 19.51 3.55
CA THR A 241 -18.32 20.72 2.76
C THR A 241 -19.27 21.83 3.19
N PHE A 242 -18.72 22.99 3.51
CA PHE A 242 -19.47 24.18 3.84
C PHE A 242 -19.14 25.29 2.84
N ILE A 243 -20.12 26.11 2.50
CA ILE A 243 -19.97 27.22 1.56
C ILE A 243 -20.50 28.51 2.17
N LYS A 244 -19.96 29.63 1.66
CA LYS A 244 -20.55 30.96 1.76
C LYS A 244 -20.83 31.49 0.37
N ILE A 245 -21.86 32.31 0.24
CA ILE A 245 -22.16 33.04 -1.01
C ILE A 245 -22.19 34.50 -0.66
N PRO A 246 -21.15 35.26 -1.01
CA PRO A 246 -21.05 36.67 -0.66
C PRO A 246 -22.30 37.47 -1.09
N GLY A 247 -22.87 38.26 -0.17
CA GLY A 247 -24.10 39.05 -0.41
C GLY A 247 -25.40 38.23 -0.34
N VAL A 248 -25.34 36.90 -0.14
CA VAL A 248 -26.53 36.03 -0.04
C VAL A 248 -26.48 35.15 1.21
N ILE A 249 -25.36 34.47 1.45
CA ILE A 249 -25.14 33.58 2.59
C ILE A 249 -23.82 33.96 3.26
N GLU A 250 -23.93 34.70 4.35
CA GLU A 250 -22.76 35.27 5.07
C GLU A 250 -22.15 34.25 6.06
N ASP A 251 -22.97 33.35 6.62
CA ASP A 251 -22.53 32.31 7.53
C ASP A 251 -22.23 30.98 6.78
N TRP A 252 -21.34 30.18 7.33
CA TRP A 252 -21.05 28.85 6.80
C TRP A 252 -22.31 27.97 6.77
N GLN A 253 -22.73 27.56 5.58
CA GLN A 253 -23.82 26.60 5.38
C GLN A 253 -23.25 25.27 4.88
N LYS A 254 -23.67 24.18 5.52
CA LYS A 254 -23.29 22.83 5.08
C LYS A 254 -23.93 22.55 3.72
N ALA A 255 -23.12 22.29 2.73
CA ALA A 255 -23.53 21.98 1.36
C ALA A 255 -23.67 20.47 1.15
N SER A 256 -22.68 19.68 1.61
CA SER A 256 -22.71 18.23 1.48
C SER A 256 -22.00 17.52 2.64
N THR A 257 -22.24 16.23 2.73
CA THR A 257 -21.42 15.24 3.41
C THR A 257 -21.13 14.15 2.40
N ASP A 258 -19.89 13.85 2.20
CA ASP A 258 -19.43 12.87 1.23
C ASP A 258 -18.45 11.91 1.88
N PHE A 259 -18.46 10.66 1.41
CA PHE A 259 -17.59 9.60 1.92
C PHE A 259 -16.75 9.02 0.80
N VAL A 260 -15.51 8.66 1.14
CA VAL A 260 -14.59 7.91 0.28
C VAL A 260 -13.95 6.83 1.14
N ARG A 261 -13.81 5.64 0.60
CA ARG A 261 -13.01 4.59 1.22
C ARG A 261 -11.72 4.42 0.45
N ASN A 262 -10.62 4.41 1.19
CA ASN A 262 -9.30 4.19 0.64
C ASN A 262 -8.69 2.91 1.22
N TYR A 263 -7.96 2.19 0.40
CA TYR A 263 -7.03 1.15 0.82
C TYR A 263 -5.61 1.56 0.43
N TYR A 264 -4.69 1.50 1.41
CA TYR A 264 -3.26 1.72 1.18
C TYR A 264 -2.50 0.45 1.52
N TRP A 265 -1.56 0.08 0.68
CA TRP A 265 -0.57 -0.94 1.00
C TRP A 265 0.74 -0.27 1.35
N LEU A 266 1.22 -0.55 2.56
CA LEU A 266 2.45 0.00 3.09
C LEU A 266 3.51 -1.09 3.12
N SER A 267 4.67 -0.85 2.55
CA SER A 267 5.79 -1.78 2.56
C SER A 267 7.02 -1.15 3.19
N LYS A 268 7.84 -2.02 3.79
CA LYS A 268 9.06 -1.60 4.45
C LYS A 268 10.03 -0.98 3.44
N ASP A 269 10.64 0.15 3.81
CA ASP A 269 11.57 0.90 2.97
C ASP A 269 11.02 1.34 1.60
N MET A 270 9.70 1.35 1.44
CA MET A 270 9.02 1.71 0.18
C MET A 270 7.80 2.63 0.39
N GLY A 271 7.39 2.87 1.63
CA GLY A 271 6.22 3.70 1.95
C GLY A 271 4.91 3.14 1.40
N ILE A 272 4.11 4.00 0.78
CA ILE A 272 2.86 3.62 0.11
C ILE A 272 3.20 3.00 -1.24
N VAL A 273 2.92 1.71 -1.39
CA VAL A 273 3.25 0.97 -2.62
C VAL A 273 2.06 0.75 -3.54
N ALA A 274 0.84 0.83 -3.00
CA ALA A 274 -0.39 0.84 -3.79
C ALA A 274 -1.50 1.59 -3.05
N GLN A 275 -2.46 2.10 -3.79
CA GLN A 275 -3.66 2.74 -3.28
C GLN A 275 -4.85 2.43 -4.18
N ILE A 276 -6.00 2.17 -3.55
CA ILE A 276 -7.30 2.08 -4.22
C ILE A 276 -8.26 3.01 -3.50
N SER A 277 -8.95 3.88 -4.24
CA SER A 277 -9.97 4.78 -3.72
C SER A 277 -11.32 4.47 -4.35
N SER A 278 -12.36 4.35 -3.54
CA SER A 278 -13.74 4.18 -4.02
C SER A 278 -14.22 5.40 -4.80
N VAL A 279 -15.30 5.23 -5.52
CA VAL A 279 -16.12 6.37 -5.95
C VAL A 279 -16.69 7.06 -4.70
N GLN A 280 -16.79 8.40 -4.75
CA GLN A 280 -17.38 9.19 -3.67
C GLN A 280 -18.89 8.98 -3.60
N ASP A 281 -19.44 8.89 -2.39
CA ASP A 281 -20.89 8.76 -2.16
C ASP A 281 -21.33 9.62 -0.96
N THR A 282 -22.63 9.88 -0.84
CA THR A 282 -23.24 10.59 0.28
C THR A 282 -23.56 9.71 1.49
N VAL A 283 -23.29 8.41 1.38
CA VAL A 283 -23.38 7.43 2.46
C VAL A 283 -22.04 6.74 2.68
N PRO A 284 -21.74 6.27 3.90
CA PRO A 284 -20.49 5.56 4.17
C PRO A 284 -20.28 4.38 3.23
N ILE A 285 -19.12 4.35 2.58
CA ILE A 285 -18.75 3.29 1.64
C ILE A 285 -18.47 1.98 2.42
N PRO A 286 -19.05 0.84 2.05
CA PRO A 286 -18.73 -0.44 2.68
C PRO A 286 -17.29 -0.88 2.45
N ASP A 287 -16.79 -1.81 3.28
CA ASP A 287 -15.45 -2.36 3.12
C ASP A 287 -15.29 -3.11 1.78
N GLU A 288 -16.35 -3.75 1.33
CA GLU A 288 -16.36 -4.49 0.07
C GLU A 288 -17.02 -3.64 -1.03
N PHE A 289 -16.25 -2.76 -1.66
CA PHE A 289 -16.66 -2.10 -2.89
C PHE A 289 -15.94 -2.72 -4.09
N SER A 290 -16.60 -2.74 -5.24
CA SER A 290 -16.06 -3.35 -6.46
C SER A 290 -15.57 -2.33 -7.48
N ILE A 291 -15.99 -1.08 -7.38
CA ILE A 291 -15.67 -0.03 -8.36
C ILE A 291 -14.86 1.06 -7.70
N ALA A 292 -13.67 1.31 -8.22
CA ALA A 292 -12.76 2.36 -7.76
C ALA A 292 -12.72 3.54 -8.73
N SER A 293 -12.59 4.74 -8.18
CA SER A 293 -12.26 5.97 -8.92
C SER A 293 -10.76 6.12 -9.14
N ALA A 294 -9.94 5.55 -8.24
CA ALA A 294 -8.48 5.60 -8.34
C ALA A 294 -7.85 4.26 -8.00
N VAL A 295 -6.90 3.85 -8.83
CA VAL A 295 -6.02 2.70 -8.61
C VAL A 295 -4.60 3.15 -8.90
N TRP A 296 -3.74 3.12 -7.88
CA TRP A 296 -2.34 3.49 -7.98
C TRP A 296 -1.46 2.32 -7.57
N ARG A 297 -0.35 2.11 -8.27
CA ARG A 297 0.61 1.04 -7.99
C ARG A 297 2.02 1.49 -8.29
N GLN A 298 2.91 1.33 -7.32
CA GLN A 298 4.30 1.73 -7.44
C GLN A 298 5.08 0.75 -8.35
N PHE A 299 5.95 1.28 -9.20
CA PHE A 299 6.80 0.47 -10.08
C PHE A 299 8.28 0.86 -10.02
N GLU A 300 8.61 2.02 -9.44
CA GLU A 300 9.98 2.52 -9.32
C GLU A 300 10.10 3.40 -8.07
N ASN A 301 11.21 3.28 -7.33
CA ASN A 301 11.54 4.20 -6.25
C ASN A 301 13.06 4.21 -5.97
N ASN A 302 13.49 5.20 -5.18
CA ASN A 302 14.84 5.28 -4.63
C ASN A 302 14.82 5.44 -3.10
N HIS A 303 13.79 4.91 -2.43
CA HIS A 303 13.75 4.88 -0.98
C HIS A 303 14.92 4.05 -0.46
N GLY A 304 15.51 4.46 0.59
CA GLY A 304 16.74 3.89 1.08
C GLY A 304 17.96 4.53 0.38
N ASP A 305 18.91 4.94 1.18
CA ASP A 305 20.23 5.37 0.72
C ASP A 305 21.05 4.18 0.20
N SER A 306 20.40 3.16 -0.34
CA SER A 306 21.12 2.12 -1.04
C SER A 306 21.59 2.65 -2.39
N THR A 307 22.57 3.53 -2.35
CA THR A 307 23.61 3.56 -3.39
C THR A 307 24.28 2.19 -3.49
N GLU A 308 23.92 1.27 -2.64
CA GLU A 308 24.28 -0.13 -2.66
C GLU A 308 23.09 -0.94 -3.19
N VAL A 309 22.98 -0.97 -4.52
CA VAL A 309 22.29 -2.08 -5.22
C VAL A 309 22.80 -3.36 -4.55
N PRO A 310 21.93 -4.28 -4.05
CA PRO A 310 22.39 -5.54 -3.51
C PRO A 310 23.37 -6.13 -4.49
N GLN A 311 24.63 -6.29 -4.08
CA GLN A 311 25.65 -6.72 -5.01
C GLN A 311 25.23 -8.07 -5.54
N SER A 312 25.19 -8.21 -6.85
CA SER A 312 24.86 -9.49 -7.47
C SER A 312 25.77 -10.56 -6.87
N VAL A 313 25.16 -11.61 -6.37
CA VAL A 313 25.93 -12.72 -5.81
C VAL A 313 26.87 -13.25 -6.89
N GLU A 314 28.17 -13.13 -6.66
CA GLU A 314 29.18 -13.61 -7.58
C GLU A 314 29.64 -15.03 -7.24
N GLY A 315 30.15 -15.75 -8.24
CA GLY A 315 30.83 -17.02 -8.05
C GLY A 315 29.90 -18.14 -7.56
N LEU A 316 28.63 -18.14 -8.03
CA LEU A 316 27.75 -19.28 -7.78
C LEU A 316 28.32 -20.56 -8.39
N GLU A 317 28.66 -21.51 -7.54
CA GLU A 317 29.14 -22.83 -7.91
C GLU A 317 28.10 -23.88 -7.55
N ILE A 318 27.91 -24.84 -8.43
CA ILE A 318 26.99 -25.94 -8.24
C ILE A 318 27.78 -27.24 -8.27
N SER A 319 27.79 -27.96 -7.16
CA SER A 319 28.39 -29.31 -7.09
C SER A 319 27.35 -30.36 -6.77
N LEU A 320 27.52 -31.54 -7.41
CA LEU A 320 26.62 -32.70 -7.25
C LEU A 320 27.26 -33.70 -6.31
N ASP A 321 26.59 -34.02 -5.20
CA ASP A 321 26.86 -35.21 -4.42
C ASP A 321 26.07 -36.38 -5.02
N THR A 322 26.73 -37.12 -5.88
CA THR A 322 26.12 -38.27 -6.58
C THR A 322 25.74 -39.44 -5.65
N LYS A 323 26.31 -39.49 -4.44
CA LYS A 323 26.00 -40.56 -3.45
C LYS A 323 24.77 -40.22 -2.61
N GLY A 324 24.49 -38.96 -2.43
CA GLY A 324 23.38 -38.46 -1.58
C GLY A 324 22.20 -37.87 -2.34
N ASN A 325 22.19 -37.87 -3.67
CA ASN A 325 21.21 -37.15 -4.49
C ASN A 325 21.02 -35.70 -4.03
N ARG A 326 22.13 -35.00 -3.77
CA ARG A 326 22.14 -33.60 -3.26
C ARG A 326 22.88 -32.68 -4.21
N VAL A 327 22.41 -31.46 -4.27
CA VAL A 327 23.11 -30.35 -4.90
C VAL A 327 23.62 -29.44 -3.78
N LEU A 328 24.92 -29.18 -3.78
CA LEU A 328 25.52 -28.14 -2.97
C LEU A 328 25.67 -26.90 -3.86
N LEU A 329 25.05 -25.82 -3.41
CA LEU A 329 25.20 -24.48 -3.95
C LEU A 329 26.17 -23.74 -3.04
N SER A 330 27.17 -23.10 -3.59
CA SER A 330 28.07 -22.19 -2.86
C SER A 330 28.32 -20.94 -3.68
N TRP A 331 28.53 -19.83 -3.00
CA TRP A 331 28.75 -18.51 -3.62
C TRP A 331 29.67 -17.66 -2.79
N LYS A 332 30.19 -16.58 -3.40
CA LYS A 332 30.95 -15.60 -2.65
C LYS A 332 30.01 -14.77 -1.80
N LYS A 333 30.37 -14.57 -0.54
CA LYS A 333 29.61 -13.71 0.36
C LYS A 333 29.65 -12.27 -0.21
N ALA A 334 28.47 -11.70 -0.47
CA ALA A 334 28.34 -10.30 -0.84
C ALA A 334 28.56 -9.42 0.39
N GLU A 335 29.22 -8.25 0.19
CA GLU A 335 29.38 -7.27 1.25
C GLU A 335 28.00 -6.70 1.61
N ASN A 336 27.79 -6.38 2.89
CA ASN A 336 26.56 -5.81 3.45
C ASN A 336 25.28 -6.67 3.31
N THR A 337 25.41 -7.96 3.04
CA THR A 337 24.29 -8.88 2.98
C THR A 337 24.16 -9.66 4.28
N LEU A 338 23.01 -9.58 4.93
CA LEU A 338 22.70 -10.29 6.17
C LEU A 338 22.24 -11.72 5.89
N GLU A 339 21.41 -11.91 4.87
CA GLU A 339 20.81 -13.21 4.50
C GLU A 339 20.73 -13.37 2.99
N TYR A 340 20.55 -14.61 2.55
CA TYR A 340 20.36 -14.98 1.14
C TYR A 340 19.11 -15.82 1.01
N LEU A 341 18.24 -15.47 0.08
CA LEU A 341 17.14 -16.33 -0.38
C LEU A 341 17.62 -17.19 -1.54
N VAL A 342 17.62 -18.49 -1.32
CA VAL A 342 17.94 -19.49 -2.35
C VAL A 342 16.66 -19.97 -2.99
N GLN A 343 16.54 -19.82 -4.30
CA GLN A 343 15.36 -20.22 -5.05
C GLN A 343 15.72 -21.22 -6.14
N PHE A 344 14.74 -22.05 -6.50
CA PHE A 344 14.88 -22.98 -7.61
C PHE A 344 13.68 -22.90 -8.56
N ASN A 345 13.92 -23.33 -9.81
CA ASN A 345 12.89 -23.49 -10.82
C ASN A 345 13.17 -24.76 -11.62
N ASP A 346 12.14 -25.54 -11.90
CA ASP A 346 12.24 -26.77 -12.70
C ASP A 346 12.11 -26.49 -14.22
N SER A 347 12.00 -25.21 -14.62
CA SER A 347 11.96 -24.73 -16.01
C SER A 347 12.65 -23.36 -16.13
N LEU A 348 13.12 -23.00 -17.32
CA LEU A 348 13.71 -21.66 -17.61
C LEU A 348 12.65 -20.56 -17.81
N SER A 349 11.40 -20.77 -17.41
CA SER A 349 10.39 -19.72 -17.50
C SER A 349 10.66 -18.63 -16.46
N ALA A 350 10.35 -17.38 -16.79
CA ALA A 350 10.51 -16.25 -15.89
C ALA A 350 9.66 -16.40 -14.61
N ASN A 351 8.54 -17.09 -14.71
CA ASN A 351 7.62 -17.38 -13.62
C ASN A 351 7.83 -18.82 -13.13
N GLY A 352 7.72 -19.07 -11.83
CA GLY A 352 7.81 -20.43 -11.26
C GLY A 352 9.02 -20.66 -10.37
N TRP A 353 9.69 -19.59 -9.93
CA TRP A 353 10.70 -19.66 -8.89
C TRP A 353 10.04 -20.03 -7.56
N LYS A 354 10.63 -20.98 -6.86
CA LYS A 354 10.17 -21.46 -5.55
C LYS A 354 11.30 -21.29 -4.55
N ASP A 355 10.96 -20.88 -3.35
CA ASP A 355 11.93 -20.76 -2.27
C ASP A 355 12.42 -22.13 -1.85
N LEU A 356 13.71 -22.26 -1.78
CA LEU A 356 14.37 -23.44 -1.23
C LEU A 356 14.65 -23.22 0.25
N LYS A 357 15.27 -22.10 0.57
CA LYS A 357 15.61 -21.74 1.95
C LYS A 357 16.18 -20.32 2.02
N THR A 358 16.06 -19.70 3.20
CA THR A 358 16.82 -18.51 3.59
C THR A 358 18.03 -18.92 4.42
N THR A 359 19.18 -18.28 4.25
CA THR A 359 20.43 -18.59 4.96
C THR A 359 21.33 -17.37 5.09
N SER A 360 21.95 -17.18 6.25
CA SER A 360 23.02 -16.20 6.45
C SER A 360 24.40 -16.69 5.97
N GLY A 361 24.52 -17.96 5.63
CA GLY A 361 25.74 -18.55 5.07
C GLY A 361 25.80 -18.46 3.56
N SER A 362 26.97 -18.58 2.99
CA SER A 362 27.22 -18.58 1.55
C SER A 362 27.12 -19.96 0.91
N PHE A 363 26.28 -20.82 1.42
CA PHE A 363 26.00 -22.14 0.85
C PHE A 363 24.58 -22.63 1.18
N ALA A 364 24.06 -23.51 0.32
CA ALA A 364 22.80 -24.21 0.53
C ALA A 364 22.87 -25.63 -0.02
N LEU A 365 22.08 -26.53 0.57
CA LEU A 365 21.90 -27.89 0.09
C LEU A 365 20.47 -28.06 -0.40
N ASP A 366 20.31 -28.64 -1.59
CA ASP A 366 19.04 -29.11 -2.11
C ASP A 366 19.07 -30.61 -2.30
N SER A 367 17.94 -31.28 -2.02
CA SER A 367 17.77 -32.72 -2.24
C SER A 367 17.02 -32.92 -3.54
N ILE A 368 17.70 -33.52 -4.55
CA ILE A 368 17.11 -33.78 -5.87
C ILE A 368 16.51 -35.18 -5.87
N SER A 369 15.18 -35.24 -5.93
CA SER A 369 14.48 -36.55 -6.00
C SER A 369 14.20 -37.02 -7.43
N THR A 370 14.46 -36.22 -8.46
CA THR A 370 14.09 -36.53 -9.86
C THR A 370 15.20 -36.16 -10.85
N LYS A 371 15.26 -36.87 -11.98
CA LYS A 371 16.19 -36.62 -13.09
C LYS A 371 15.83 -35.41 -13.97
N LYS A 372 15.11 -34.44 -13.45
CA LYS A 372 14.74 -33.20 -14.19
C LYS A 372 15.80 -32.15 -13.99
N ALA A 373 16.01 -31.31 -15.00
CA ALA A 373 16.83 -30.14 -14.88
C ALA A 373 16.24 -29.20 -13.82
N ARG A 374 17.10 -28.61 -12.99
CA ARG A 374 16.73 -27.61 -12.00
C ARG A 374 17.67 -26.42 -12.10
N PHE A 375 17.10 -25.23 -12.09
CA PHE A 375 17.80 -23.98 -12.14
C PHE A 375 17.79 -23.34 -10.75
N TYR A 376 18.83 -22.61 -10.40
CA TYR A 376 18.94 -21.96 -9.11
C TYR A 376 19.28 -20.49 -9.31
N ARG A 377 18.78 -19.66 -8.40
CA ARG A 377 19.22 -18.29 -8.21
C ARG A 377 19.38 -17.99 -6.74
N ILE A 378 20.28 -17.06 -6.43
CA ILE A 378 20.53 -16.56 -5.09
C ILE A 378 20.16 -15.07 -5.12
N VAL A 379 19.32 -14.66 -4.19
CA VAL A 379 18.95 -13.27 -3.99
C VAL A 379 19.53 -12.86 -2.63
N SER A 380 20.33 -11.80 -2.61
CA SER A 380 20.80 -11.21 -1.36
C SER A 380 19.65 -10.48 -0.69
N LEU A 381 19.49 -10.69 0.62
CA LEU A 381 18.55 -9.98 1.47
C LEU A 381 19.37 -9.08 2.41
N GLU A 382 18.90 -7.86 2.60
CA GLU A 382 19.48 -6.90 3.54
C GLU A 382 19.11 -7.20 4.99
#